data_2a48f76da761c81906ab31a77ca29645
#
_entry.id   2a48f76da761c81906ab31a77ca29645
#
_cell.length_a   1.000
_cell.length_b   1.000
_cell.length_c   1.000
_cell.angle_alpha   90.00
_cell.angle_beta   90.00
_cell.angle_gamma   90.00
#
_symmetry.space_group_name_H-M   'P 1'
#
loop_
_entity.id
_entity.type
_entity.pdbx_description
1 polymer ?
#
loop_
_entity_poly.entity_id
_entity_poly.type
_entity_poly.pdbx_seq_one_letter_code
_entity_poly.pdbx_strand_id
1 'polypeptide(L)'
;YPGTFRVVPIESEPNAFDVVNVVEVERYVPGVISKEIFPHWDETTFMVQAVAARTYALQRREAARKAGRYFDVDDSTIHQVYGGLTGQRVALRATEATRGVVMTTGNRLGEALYSAVCGGKPALAEEIWPKDTQPVNIQKVGYTPPTTSANTGLAREIFCQNAQWYEWEVARRTGELSSRLKAWGKERKHDLAKLGTLRSVEVVQRTQAGRSMLVKVTDTRGESVTLSAEQLRIAANYPASGLPELSSVARVHSNDFEVRVGRSVTVFTGHGHGHGVGMCQNCAQGMAERGDDWRAILRTFYPEFEVTRIY
;
A
#
# COMPACT_ATOMS: atom_id res chain seq x y z
N TYR A 1 -5.40 22.04 -10.09
CA TYR A 1 -4.65 20.99 -10.75
C TYR A 1 -3.78 21.61 -11.83
N PRO A 2 -2.50 21.21 -11.97
CA PRO A 2 -1.64 21.63 -13.07
C PRO A 2 -1.91 20.77 -14.31
N GLY A 3 -1.49 21.25 -15.51
CA GLY A 3 -1.64 20.50 -16.76
C GLY A 3 -2.94 20.80 -17.50
N THR A 4 -3.40 19.85 -18.29
CA THR A 4 -4.64 19.93 -19.06
C THR A 4 -5.61 18.82 -18.67
N PHE A 5 -6.89 19.03 -18.94
CA PHE A 5 -7.93 18.02 -18.70
C PHE A 5 -8.41 17.44 -20.03
N ARG A 6 -8.61 16.14 -20.06
CA ARG A 6 -9.25 15.40 -21.13
C ARG A 6 -10.49 14.70 -20.57
N VAL A 7 -11.64 14.94 -21.20
CA VAL A 7 -12.88 14.24 -20.90
C VAL A 7 -12.97 13.00 -21.80
N VAL A 8 -13.21 11.85 -21.22
CA VAL A 8 -13.30 10.57 -21.95
C VAL A 8 -14.64 9.92 -21.62
N PRO A 9 -15.55 9.74 -22.60
CA PRO A 9 -16.79 9.00 -22.37
C PRO A 9 -16.52 7.56 -21.91
N ILE A 10 -17.35 7.05 -21.00
CA ILE A 10 -17.30 5.66 -20.55
C ILE A 10 -18.22 4.83 -21.45
N GLU A 11 -17.67 3.95 -22.27
CA GLU A 11 -18.43 3.18 -23.28
C GLU A 11 -19.56 2.34 -22.66
N SER A 12 -19.34 1.81 -21.45
CA SER A 12 -20.33 0.99 -20.74
C SER A 12 -21.43 1.80 -20.06
N GLU A 13 -21.29 3.14 -19.95
CA GLU A 13 -22.19 4.03 -19.22
C GLU A 13 -22.50 5.30 -20.05
N PRO A 14 -23.60 5.29 -20.83
CA PRO A 14 -23.89 6.35 -21.85
C PRO A 14 -23.93 7.79 -21.33
N ASN A 15 -24.16 8.00 -20.03
CA ASN A 15 -24.25 9.31 -19.40
C ASN A 15 -23.08 9.59 -18.42
N ALA A 16 -22.01 8.82 -18.50
CA ALA A 16 -20.85 8.97 -17.65
C ALA A 16 -19.58 9.28 -18.46
N PHE A 17 -18.67 9.99 -17.84
CA PHE A 17 -17.36 10.30 -18.41
C PHE A 17 -16.29 10.35 -17.33
N ASP A 18 -15.08 10.03 -17.69
CA ASP A 18 -13.91 10.25 -16.86
C ASP A 18 -13.25 11.59 -17.19
N VAL A 19 -12.69 12.23 -16.17
CA VAL A 19 -11.88 13.43 -16.31
C VAL A 19 -10.42 13.05 -16.03
N VAL A 20 -9.60 13.03 -17.10
CA VAL A 20 -8.18 12.68 -17.00
C VAL A 20 -7.33 13.94 -16.95
N ASN A 21 -6.57 14.14 -15.86
CA ASN A 21 -5.59 15.22 -15.77
C ASN A 21 -4.28 14.78 -16.43
N VAL A 22 -3.90 15.46 -17.50
CA VAL A 22 -2.63 15.25 -18.22
C VAL A 22 -1.61 16.23 -17.65
N VAL A 23 -0.61 15.71 -16.95
CA VAL A 23 0.37 16.50 -16.20
C VAL A 23 1.78 15.97 -16.38
N GLU A 24 2.78 16.86 -16.40
CA GLU A 24 4.19 16.45 -16.37
C GLU A 24 4.55 15.81 -15.04
N VAL A 25 5.40 14.77 -15.08
CA VAL A 25 5.74 13.98 -13.89
C VAL A 25 6.34 14.83 -12.77
N GLU A 26 7.17 15.83 -13.09
CA GLU A 26 7.78 16.71 -12.07
C GLU A 26 6.78 17.73 -11.48
N ARG A 27 5.62 17.90 -12.10
CA ARG A 27 4.49 18.66 -11.54
C ARG A 27 3.48 17.76 -10.82
N TYR A 28 3.47 16.46 -11.12
CA TYR A 28 2.66 15.45 -10.47
C TYR A 28 3.25 15.03 -9.12
N VAL A 29 4.54 14.70 -9.06
CA VAL A 29 5.21 14.15 -7.87
C VAL A 29 5.02 15.00 -6.60
N PRO A 30 5.18 16.35 -6.61
CA PRO A 30 4.94 17.14 -5.39
C PRO A 30 3.52 17.00 -4.86
N GLY A 31 2.52 16.92 -5.76
CA GLY A 31 1.11 16.74 -5.39
C GLY A 31 0.81 15.38 -4.76
N VAL A 32 1.60 14.36 -5.09
CA VAL A 32 1.53 13.04 -4.46
C VAL A 32 2.25 13.06 -3.10
N ILE A 33 3.53 13.41 -3.07
CA ILE A 33 4.33 13.27 -1.84
C ILE A 33 3.86 14.17 -0.70
N SER A 34 3.20 15.28 -1.02
CA SER A 34 2.55 16.14 -0.02
C SER A 34 1.31 15.51 0.63
N LYS A 35 0.78 14.41 0.07
CA LYS A 35 -0.31 13.63 0.66
C LYS A 35 0.19 12.36 1.36
N GLU A 36 1.38 11.91 1.02
CA GLU A 36 2.00 10.70 1.56
C GLU A 36 2.84 10.97 2.80
N ILE A 37 3.50 12.14 2.88
CA ILE A 37 4.50 12.47 3.92
C ILE A 37 3.99 13.62 4.78
N PHE A 38 4.16 13.52 6.10
CA PHE A 38 3.79 14.59 7.01
C PHE A 38 4.67 15.83 6.80
N PRO A 39 4.09 17.06 6.83
CA PRO A 39 4.80 18.29 6.50
C PRO A 39 6.04 18.60 7.37
N HIS A 40 6.10 18.06 8.58
CA HIS A 40 7.18 18.27 9.55
C HIS A 40 8.30 17.23 9.48
N TRP A 41 8.19 16.23 8.57
CA TRP A 41 9.22 15.22 8.39
C TRP A 41 10.45 15.78 7.68
N ASP A 42 11.57 15.05 7.80
CA ASP A 42 12.86 15.45 7.22
C ASP A 42 12.80 15.55 5.69
N GLU A 43 13.50 16.53 5.12
CA GLU A 43 13.55 16.72 3.66
C GLU A 43 14.12 15.51 2.93
N THR A 44 15.04 14.77 3.57
CA THR A 44 15.60 13.51 3.06
C THR A 44 14.50 12.47 2.82
N THR A 45 13.52 12.38 3.72
CA THR A 45 12.36 11.49 3.55
C THR A 45 11.51 11.90 2.35
N PHE A 46 11.31 13.21 2.14
CA PHE A 46 10.64 13.71 0.94
C PHE A 46 11.41 13.37 -0.34
N MET A 47 12.76 13.44 -0.32
CA MET A 47 13.59 13.02 -1.47
C MET A 47 13.43 11.54 -1.78
N VAL A 48 13.48 10.68 -0.76
CA VAL A 48 13.24 9.23 -0.88
C VAL A 48 11.87 8.96 -1.48
N GLN A 49 10.83 9.58 -0.93
CA GLN A 49 9.46 9.43 -1.42
C GLN A 49 9.27 9.96 -2.83
N ALA A 50 9.94 11.07 -3.19
CA ALA A 50 9.86 11.62 -4.55
C ALA A 50 10.41 10.64 -5.59
N VAL A 51 11.54 10.01 -5.31
CA VAL A 51 12.12 8.98 -6.20
C VAL A 51 11.21 7.77 -6.30
N ALA A 52 10.69 7.27 -5.17
CA ALA A 52 9.77 6.13 -5.16
C ALA A 52 8.47 6.44 -5.91
N ALA A 53 7.83 7.57 -5.64
CA ALA A 53 6.57 7.97 -6.29
C ALA A 53 6.74 8.20 -7.79
N ARG A 54 7.84 8.83 -8.21
CA ARG A 54 8.18 9.03 -9.64
C ARG A 54 8.36 7.69 -10.35
N THR A 55 9.15 6.80 -9.76
CA THR A 55 9.42 5.47 -10.33
C THR A 55 8.13 4.69 -10.49
N TYR A 56 7.30 4.65 -9.45
CA TYR A 56 5.99 3.99 -9.47
C TYR A 56 5.08 4.56 -10.57
N ALA A 57 4.90 5.88 -10.62
CA ALA A 57 4.04 6.53 -11.61
C ALA A 57 4.48 6.24 -13.05
N LEU A 58 5.79 6.32 -13.33
CA LEU A 58 6.33 6.04 -14.65
C LEU A 58 6.20 4.57 -15.04
N GLN A 59 6.41 3.66 -14.09
CA GLN A 59 6.20 2.22 -14.29
C GLN A 59 4.73 1.91 -14.59
N ARG A 60 3.79 2.50 -13.83
CA ARG A 60 2.34 2.35 -14.08
C ARG A 60 1.92 2.92 -15.43
N ARG A 61 2.51 4.05 -15.85
CA ARG A 61 2.30 4.61 -17.18
C ARG A 61 2.69 3.62 -18.29
N GLU A 62 3.86 2.97 -18.17
CA GLU A 62 4.27 1.95 -19.13
C GLU A 62 3.31 0.77 -19.18
N ALA A 63 2.89 0.28 -18.03
CA ALA A 63 1.93 -0.82 -17.93
C ALA A 63 0.55 -0.45 -18.51
N ALA A 64 0.04 0.75 -18.21
CA ALA A 64 -1.23 1.25 -18.73
C ALA A 64 -1.22 1.37 -20.25
N ARG A 65 -0.14 1.92 -20.81
CA ARG A 65 0.02 2.07 -22.27
C ARG A 65 0.10 0.71 -22.98
N LYS A 66 0.83 -0.25 -22.41
CA LYS A 66 0.87 -1.63 -22.93
C LYS A 66 -0.50 -2.31 -22.90
N ALA A 67 -1.33 -1.98 -21.91
CA ALA A 67 -2.70 -2.48 -21.78
C ALA A 67 -3.73 -1.69 -22.58
N GLY A 68 -3.32 -0.67 -23.36
CA GLY A 68 -4.23 0.18 -24.14
C GLY A 68 -5.16 1.07 -23.30
N ARG A 69 -4.84 1.32 -22.03
CA ARG A 69 -5.65 2.19 -21.16
C ARG A 69 -5.50 3.65 -21.55
N TYR A 70 -6.57 4.42 -21.42
CA TYR A 70 -6.61 5.85 -21.73
C TYR A 70 -6.10 6.76 -20.60
N PHE A 71 -5.82 6.20 -19.43
CA PHE A 71 -5.17 6.89 -18.30
C PHE A 71 -4.06 6.03 -17.70
N ASP A 72 -3.08 6.65 -17.06
CA ASP A 72 -1.88 5.99 -16.55
C ASP A 72 -2.04 5.50 -15.12
N VAL A 73 -2.58 6.35 -14.24
CA VAL A 73 -2.78 6.09 -12.81
C VAL A 73 -4.14 6.63 -12.35
N ASP A 74 -4.70 5.99 -11.34
CA ASP A 74 -5.86 6.46 -10.58
C ASP A 74 -5.38 7.38 -9.46
N ASP A 75 -6.13 8.45 -9.14
CA ASP A 75 -5.77 9.47 -8.14
C ASP A 75 -6.17 9.12 -6.70
N SER A 76 -6.51 7.86 -6.48
CA SER A 76 -6.94 7.32 -5.18
C SER A 76 -5.91 6.37 -4.57
N THR A 77 -6.28 5.77 -3.44
CA THR A 77 -5.46 4.74 -2.77
C THR A 77 -5.27 3.45 -3.56
N ILE A 78 -5.89 3.32 -4.74
CA ILE A 78 -5.65 2.20 -5.67
C ILE A 78 -4.24 2.30 -6.26
N HIS A 79 -3.79 3.53 -6.59
CA HIS A 79 -2.44 3.80 -7.07
C HIS A 79 -1.72 4.80 -6.16
N GLN A 80 -1.95 6.10 -6.33
CA GLN A 80 -1.32 7.17 -5.54
C GLN A 80 -2.32 8.31 -5.34
N VAL A 81 -2.57 8.70 -4.09
CA VAL A 81 -3.42 9.86 -3.82
C VAL A 81 -2.77 11.11 -4.38
N TYR A 82 -3.45 11.77 -5.31
CA TYR A 82 -2.96 12.98 -5.96
C TYR A 82 -3.76 14.21 -5.56
N GLY A 83 -3.09 15.15 -4.88
CA GLY A 83 -3.73 16.38 -4.38
C GLY A 83 -3.68 17.56 -5.34
N GLY A 84 -3.19 17.41 -6.58
CA GLY A 84 -2.99 18.53 -7.50
C GLY A 84 -1.83 19.43 -7.08
N LEU A 85 -2.00 20.74 -7.18
CA LEU A 85 -0.98 21.71 -6.74
C LEU A 85 -0.81 21.67 -5.22
N THR A 86 0.45 21.76 -4.78
CA THR A 86 0.78 21.87 -3.36
C THR A 86 1.58 23.14 -3.09
N GLY A 87 1.29 23.80 -1.95
CA GLY A 87 2.11 24.88 -1.41
C GLY A 87 3.23 24.41 -0.47
N GLN A 88 3.38 23.10 -0.30
CA GLN A 88 4.36 22.51 0.61
C GLN A 88 5.78 22.64 0.03
N ARG A 89 6.52 23.64 0.49
CA ARG A 89 7.85 24.00 -0.06
C ARG A 89 8.85 22.84 -0.02
N VAL A 90 8.83 22.02 1.04
CA VAL A 90 9.73 20.88 1.18
C VAL A 90 9.47 19.84 0.07
N ALA A 91 8.21 19.55 -0.26
CA ALA A 91 7.86 18.64 -1.35
C ALA A 91 8.37 19.15 -2.71
N LEU A 92 8.24 20.44 -2.95
CA LEU A 92 8.75 21.07 -4.19
C LEU A 92 10.28 20.98 -4.28
N ARG A 93 11.02 21.33 -3.21
CA ARG A 93 12.48 21.25 -3.18
C ARG A 93 12.99 19.83 -3.32
N ALA A 94 12.42 18.88 -2.60
CA ALA A 94 12.81 17.47 -2.66
C ALA A 94 12.58 16.87 -4.06
N THR A 95 11.46 17.22 -4.71
CA THR A 95 11.19 16.81 -6.09
C THR A 95 12.23 17.39 -7.05
N GLU A 96 12.56 18.67 -6.95
CA GLU A 96 13.55 19.32 -7.80
C GLU A 96 14.97 18.77 -7.56
N ALA A 97 15.37 18.56 -6.30
CA ALA A 97 16.67 17.98 -5.95
C ALA A 97 16.86 16.55 -6.51
N THR A 98 15.77 15.81 -6.65
CA THR A 98 15.74 14.43 -7.19
C THR A 98 15.18 14.37 -8.62
N ARG A 99 15.14 15.50 -9.35
CA ARG A 99 14.57 15.58 -10.68
C ARG A 99 15.13 14.52 -11.61
N GLY A 100 14.25 13.79 -12.30
CA GLY A 100 14.60 12.73 -13.24
C GLY A 100 15.21 11.47 -12.61
N VAL A 101 15.38 11.41 -11.29
CA VAL A 101 15.92 10.24 -10.62
C VAL A 101 14.82 9.20 -10.41
N VAL A 102 15.11 7.96 -10.82
CA VAL A 102 14.24 6.79 -10.71
C VAL A 102 15.03 5.57 -10.23
N MET A 103 14.33 4.50 -9.92
CA MET A 103 14.90 3.20 -9.62
C MET A 103 14.63 2.24 -10.76
N THR A 104 15.68 1.50 -11.20
CA THR A 104 15.62 0.58 -12.34
C THR A 104 16.20 -0.79 -11.97
N THR A 105 15.78 -1.82 -12.72
CA THR A 105 16.44 -3.12 -12.78
C THR A 105 16.84 -3.35 -14.23
N GLY A 106 18.12 -3.24 -14.54
CA GLY A 106 18.58 -3.13 -15.91
C GLY A 106 17.89 -1.97 -16.65
N ASN A 107 17.32 -2.23 -17.80
CA ASN A 107 16.65 -1.20 -18.62
C ASN A 107 15.16 -0.99 -18.29
N ARG A 108 14.66 -1.49 -17.16
CA ARG A 108 13.24 -1.39 -16.79
C ARG A 108 13.07 -0.63 -15.49
N LEU A 109 12.01 0.17 -15.43
CA LEU A 109 11.59 0.83 -14.20
C LEU A 109 11.17 -0.20 -13.15
N GLY A 110 11.66 -0.01 -11.93
CA GLY A 110 11.30 -0.83 -10.78
C GLY A 110 9.84 -0.60 -10.32
N GLU A 111 9.24 -1.57 -9.69
CA GLU A 111 7.98 -1.38 -9.00
C GLU A 111 8.23 -0.88 -7.57
N ALA A 112 8.35 0.43 -7.41
CA ALA A 112 8.69 1.09 -6.16
C ALA A 112 7.49 1.19 -5.21
N LEU A 113 7.08 0.06 -4.64
CA LEU A 113 5.99 -0.01 -3.66
C LEU A 113 6.42 0.59 -2.32
N TYR A 114 5.46 1.19 -1.60
CA TYR A 114 5.69 1.75 -0.27
C TYR A 114 4.43 1.66 0.60
N SER A 115 4.61 1.71 1.91
CA SER A 115 3.53 1.69 2.89
C SER A 115 3.89 2.52 4.12
N ALA A 116 2.90 2.95 4.88
CA ALA A 116 3.11 3.87 5.99
C ALA A 116 3.97 3.27 7.11
N VAL A 117 3.59 2.09 7.63
CA VAL A 117 4.24 1.45 8.79
C VAL A 117 4.33 -0.05 8.57
N CYS A 118 5.53 -0.63 8.54
CA CYS A 118 5.70 -2.08 8.36
C CYS A 118 5.40 -2.89 9.64
N GLY A 119 5.33 -2.25 10.82
CA GLY A 119 5.11 -2.93 12.10
C GLY A 119 6.24 -3.88 12.50
N GLY A 120 7.46 -3.61 12.03
CA GLY A 120 8.63 -4.48 12.28
C GLY A 120 8.66 -5.77 11.45
N LYS A 121 7.66 -6.00 10.60
CA LYS A 121 7.51 -7.22 9.79
C LYS A 121 7.25 -6.85 8.32
N PRO A 122 8.27 -6.45 7.57
CA PRO A 122 8.14 -6.21 6.13
C PRO A 122 7.80 -7.52 5.38
N ALA A 123 7.29 -7.39 4.16
CA ALA A 123 6.90 -8.52 3.34
C ALA A 123 7.39 -8.38 1.90
N LEU A 124 7.50 -9.51 1.22
CA LEU A 124 7.70 -9.58 -0.22
C LEU A 124 6.35 -9.42 -0.95
N ALA A 125 6.36 -8.87 -2.16
CA ALA A 125 5.15 -8.69 -2.94
C ALA A 125 4.41 -10.00 -3.21
N GLU A 126 5.14 -11.06 -3.52
CA GLU A 126 4.61 -12.41 -3.75
C GLU A 126 3.99 -13.07 -2.52
N GLU A 127 4.37 -12.64 -1.31
CA GLU A 127 3.76 -13.12 -0.06
C GLU A 127 2.41 -12.45 0.21
N ILE A 128 2.24 -11.20 -0.22
CA ILE A 128 1.02 -10.42 0.02
C ILE A 128 0.01 -10.58 -1.10
N TRP A 129 0.48 -10.62 -2.34
CA TRP A 129 -0.32 -10.83 -3.54
C TRP A 129 0.10 -12.12 -4.25
N PRO A 130 -0.51 -13.27 -3.92
CA PRO A 130 -0.26 -14.53 -4.62
C PRO A 130 -0.53 -14.40 -6.12
N LYS A 131 0.15 -15.18 -6.95
CA LYS A 131 0.15 -15.08 -8.43
C LYS A 131 -1.24 -15.00 -9.07
N ASP A 132 -2.24 -15.64 -8.48
CA ASP A 132 -3.62 -15.67 -9.00
C ASP A 132 -4.41 -14.37 -8.73
N THR A 133 -3.87 -13.46 -7.92
CA THR A 133 -4.50 -12.19 -7.54
C THR A 133 -3.66 -10.97 -7.88
N GLN A 134 -2.47 -11.18 -8.46
CA GLN A 134 -1.55 -10.08 -8.80
C GLN A 134 -2.04 -9.31 -10.02
N PRO A 135 -2.01 -7.96 -9.97
CA PRO A 135 -1.97 -7.20 -11.21
C PRO A 135 -0.74 -7.64 -12.01
N VAL A 136 -0.95 -7.92 -13.30
CA VAL A 136 0.05 -8.40 -14.25
C VAL A 136 1.39 -7.67 -14.07
N ASN A 137 2.49 -8.41 -13.85
CA ASN A 137 3.88 -7.95 -13.77
C ASN A 137 4.41 -7.38 -12.43
N ILE A 138 4.08 -7.97 -11.30
CA ILE A 138 4.92 -7.78 -10.12
C ILE A 138 6.19 -8.63 -10.32
N GLN A 139 7.27 -8.01 -10.78
CA GLN A 139 8.61 -8.59 -10.68
C GLN A 139 8.96 -8.70 -9.20
N LYS A 140 9.74 -9.72 -8.84
CA LYS A 140 10.25 -9.90 -7.46
C LYS A 140 10.80 -8.58 -6.95
N VAL A 141 10.03 -7.90 -6.12
CA VAL A 141 10.54 -6.79 -5.32
C VAL A 141 11.14 -7.43 -4.10
N GLY A 142 12.41 -7.79 -4.22
CA GLY A 142 13.19 -8.33 -3.11
C GLY A 142 13.43 -7.23 -2.10
N TYR A 143 12.58 -7.13 -1.08
CA TYR A 143 12.93 -6.41 0.13
C TYR A 143 13.61 -7.37 1.07
N THR A 144 14.91 -7.23 1.22
CA THR A 144 15.63 -7.84 2.34
C THR A 144 15.42 -6.91 3.53
N PRO A 145 14.68 -7.32 4.56
CA PRO A 145 14.49 -6.46 5.73
C PRO A 145 15.86 -6.07 6.30
N PRO A 146 16.02 -4.84 6.84
CA PRO A 146 17.21 -4.48 7.62
C PRO A 146 17.44 -5.41 8.83
N THR A 147 16.54 -6.35 9.05
CA THR A 147 16.53 -7.32 10.15
C THR A 147 17.36 -8.57 9.93
N THR A 148 17.90 -8.80 8.73
CA THR A 148 18.69 -10.02 8.45
C THR A 148 20.09 -9.74 7.91
N SER A 149 20.68 -8.60 8.25
CA SER A 149 22.14 -8.49 8.14
C SER A 149 22.77 -9.37 9.22
N ALA A 150 22.91 -10.64 8.91
CA ALA A 150 23.59 -11.63 9.77
C ALA A 150 25.07 -11.29 10.00
N ASN A 151 25.60 -10.18 9.48
CA ASN A 151 27.01 -9.86 9.50
C ASN A 151 27.40 -8.44 9.94
N THR A 152 26.50 -7.58 10.43
CA THR A 152 26.91 -6.21 10.80
C THR A 152 26.84 -5.87 12.29
N GLY A 153 26.50 -6.79 13.18
CA GLY A 153 26.55 -6.53 14.64
C GLY A 153 25.68 -5.37 15.15
N LEU A 154 24.91 -4.71 14.29
CA LEU A 154 23.98 -3.67 14.64
C LEU A 154 22.69 -4.32 15.15
N ALA A 155 22.34 -4.07 16.41
CA ALA A 155 21.07 -4.42 17.00
C ALA A 155 19.95 -3.95 16.05
N ARG A 156 18.93 -4.80 15.87
CA ARG A 156 17.73 -4.53 15.03
C ARG A 156 17.05 -3.25 15.47
N GLU A 157 17.39 -2.13 14.86
CA GLU A 157 16.71 -0.87 15.12
C GLU A 157 15.44 -0.82 14.29
N ILE A 158 14.29 -0.91 14.96
CA ILE A 158 12.98 -0.80 14.31
C ILE A 158 12.57 0.66 14.37
N PHE A 159 12.91 1.43 13.35
CA PHE A 159 12.67 2.87 13.31
C PHE A 159 11.18 3.27 13.38
N CYS A 160 10.25 2.40 13.00
CA CYS A 160 8.82 2.70 13.05
C CYS A 160 8.13 2.29 14.38
N GLN A 161 8.86 1.85 15.41
CA GLN A 161 8.26 1.37 16.66
C GLN A 161 7.41 2.42 17.41
N ASN A 162 7.73 3.70 17.24
CA ASN A 162 6.98 4.80 17.84
C ASN A 162 5.93 5.41 16.90
N ALA A 163 5.74 4.82 15.72
CA ALA A 163 4.77 5.31 14.76
C ALA A 163 3.33 5.04 15.22
N GLN A 164 2.43 5.96 14.90
CA GLN A 164 1.00 5.68 14.99
C GLN A 164 0.69 4.40 14.20
N TRP A 165 -0.09 3.50 14.77
CA TRP A 165 -0.44 2.20 14.17
C TRP A 165 0.73 1.18 14.11
N TYR A 166 1.83 1.39 14.84
CA TYR A 166 2.83 0.33 15.00
C TYR A 166 2.19 -0.91 15.62
N GLU A 167 1.39 -0.70 16.69
CA GLU A 167 0.46 -1.69 17.27
C GLU A 167 -0.94 -1.09 17.28
N TRP A 168 -1.95 -1.92 17.05
CA TRP A 168 -3.33 -1.47 17.02
C TRP A 168 -4.32 -2.57 17.39
N GLU A 169 -5.46 -2.16 17.92
CA GLU A 169 -6.61 -3.01 18.17
C GLU A 169 -7.88 -2.37 17.60
N VAL A 170 -8.70 -3.17 16.91
CA VAL A 170 -9.95 -2.73 16.33
C VAL A 170 -11.06 -3.71 16.65
N ALA A 171 -12.10 -3.23 17.33
CA ALA A 171 -13.30 -3.99 17.62
C ALA A 171 -14.42 -3.64 16.61
N ARG A 172 -15.08 -4.67 16.09
CA ARG A 172 -16.16 -4.53 15.10
C ARG A 172 -17.36 -5.41 15.49
N ARG A 173 -18.57 -4.95 15.24
CA ARG A 173 -19.74 -5.85 15.36
C ARG A 173 -19.62 -6.99 14.37
N THR A 174 -19.73 -8.24 14.85
CA THR A 174 -19.53 -9.44 14.01
C THR A 174 -20.50 -9.49 12.82
N GLY A 175 -21.75 -9.04 13.02
CA GLY A 175 -22.74 -8.97 11.95
C GLY A 175 -22.39 -7.92 10.88
N GLU A 176 -21.91 -6.73 11.27
CA GLU A 176 -21.47 -5.69 10.33
C GLU A 176 -20.24 -6.13 9.54
N LEU A 177 -19.28 -6.77 10.22
CA LEU A 177 -18.11 -7.33 9.57
C LEU A 177 -18.53 -8.39 8.52
N SER A 178 -19.38 -9.33 8.90
CA SER A 178 -19.92 -10.35 7.98
C SER A 178 -20.58 -9.72 6.74
N SER A 179 -21.35 -8.65 6.93
CA SER A 179 -21.99 -7.91 5.83
C SER A 179 -20.99 -7.27 4.89
N ARG A 180 -19.89 -6.67 5.41
CA ARG A 180 -18.82 -6.09 4.60
C ARG A 180 -18.06 -7.13 3.80
N LEU A 181 -17.69 -8.27 4.42
CA LEU A 181 -17.03 -9.38 3.74
C LEU A 181 -17.88 -9.90 2.59
N LYS A 182 -19.19 -10.05 2.83
CA LYS A 182 -20.15 -10.51 1.81
C LYS A 182 -20.32 -9.49 0.68
N ALA A 183 -20.39 -8.19 0.99
CA ALA A 183 -20.49 -7.11 -0.01
C ALA A 183 -19.27 -7.09 -0.92
N TRP A 184 -18.06 -7.14 -0.35
CA TRP A 184 -16.82 -7.23 -1.11
C TRP A 184 -16.78 -8.49 -1.99
N GLY A 185 -17.20 -9.64 -1.43
CA GLY A 185 -17.27 -10.89 -2.15
C GLY A 185 -18.19 -10.82 -3.37
N LYS A 186 -19.35 -10.18 -3.26
CA LYS A 186 -20.28 -9.97 -4.38
C LYS A 186 -19.66 -9.11 -5.48
N GLU A 187 -19.10 -7.97 -5.10
CA GLU A 187 -18.46 -7.04 -6.03
C GLU A 187 -17.29 -7.69 -6.79
N ARG A 188 -16.49 -8.48 -6.10
CA ARG A 188 -15.28 -9.12 -6.66
C ARG A 188 -15.53 -10.52 -7.21
N LYS A 189 -16.80 -11.02 -7.23
CA LYS A 189 -17.16 -12.38 -7.62
C LYS A 189 -16.34 -13.44 -6.87
N HIS A 190 -16.10 -13.19 -5.58
CA HIS A 190 -15.29 -14.00 -4.68
C HIS A 190 -16.17 -14.84 -3.75
N ASP A 191 -15.69 -16.01 -3.31
CA ASP A 191 -16.48 -16.96 -2.51
C ASP A 191 -16.90 -16.42 -1.13
N LEU A 192 -16.31 -15.36 -0.61
CA LEU A 192 -16.83 -14.64 0.56
C LEU A 192 -18.29 -14.21 0.41
N ALA A 193 -18.81 -14.04 -0.82
CA ALA A 193 -20.20 -13.73 -1.09
C ALA A 193 -21.18 -14.81 -0.58
N LYS A 194 -20.70 -16.05 -0.50
CA LYS A 194 -21.53 -17.24 -0.13
C LYS A 194 -21.59 -17.46 1.39
N LEU A 195 -20.64 -16.88 2.15
CA LEU A 195 -20.58 -17.05 3.60
C LEU A 195 -21.77 -16.38 4.32
N GLY A 196 -22.19 -17.00 5.40
CA GLY A 196 -23.16 -16.44 6.36
C GLY A 196 -22.50 -15.56 7.41
N THR A 197 -23.01 -15.66 8.65
CA THR A 197 -22.44 -14.96 9.81
C THR A 197 -21.08 -15.57 10.15
N LEU A 198 -20.09 -14.70 10.37
CA LEU A 198 -18.73 -15.09 10.72
C LEU A 198 -18.70 -15.90 12.05
N ARG A 199 -17.98 -17.03 12.06
CA ARG A 199 -17.73 -17.88 13.22
C ARG A 199 -16.27 -17.84 13.66
N SER A 200 -15.33 -17.98 12.71
CA SER A 200 -13.90 -17.90 12.99
C SER A 200 -13.12 -17.29 11.84
N VAL A 201 -11.97 -16.70 12.18
CA VAL A 201 -10.90 -16.33 11.26
C VAL A 201 -9.60 -16.87 11.84
N GLU A 202 -8.90 -17.67 11.08
CA GLU A 202 -7.67 -18.34 11.50
C GLU A 202 -6.53 -17.97 10.53
N VAL A 203 -5.39 -17.52 11.06
CA VAL A 203 -4.19 -17.32 10.25
C VAL A 203 -3.58 -18.70 10.00
N VAL A 204 -3.65 -19.16 8.75
CA VAL A 204 -3.18 -20.51 8.36
C VAL A 204 -1.77 -20.51 7.77
N GLN A 205 -1.29 -19.36 7.34
CA GLN A 205 0.08 -19.20 6.85
C GLN A 205 0.61 -17.80 7.17
N ARG A 206 1.92 -17.73 7.50
CA ARG A 206 2.65 -16.49 7.72
C ARG A 206 3.78 -16.33 6.72
N THR A 207 4.18 -15.09 6.48
CA THR A 207 5.39 -14.75 5.71
C THR A 207 6.64 -15.16 6.50
N GLN A 208 7.80 -15.13 5.86
CA GLN A 208 9.07 -15.39 6.53
C GLN A 208 9.33 -14.42 7.70
N ALA A 209 8.86 -13.17 7.61
CA ALA A 209 8.94 -12.18 8.69
C ALA A 209 7.89 -12.39 9.79
N GLY A 210 7.01 -13.39 9.69
CA GLY A 210 5.95 -13.69 10.64
C GLY A 210 4.66 -12.88 10.47
N ARG A 211 4.51 -12.12 9.36
CA ARG A 211 3.29 -11.39 9.02
C ARG A 211 2.21 -12.36 8.54
N SER A 212 0.94 -12.07 8.81
CA SER A 212 -0.16 -12.92 8.35
C SER A 212 -0.23 -12.91 6.81
N MET A 213 -0.25 -14.09 6.19
CA MET A 213 -0.23 -14.29 4.75
C MET A 213 -1.55 -14.84 4.23
N LEU A 214 -1.96 -16.00 4.71
CA LEU A 214 -3.24 -16.63 4.37
C LEU A 214 -4.11 -16.80 5.61
N VAL A 215 -5.40 -16.61 5.42
CA VAL A 215 -6.41 -16.75 6.47
C VAL A 215 -7.54 -17.65 6.00
N LYS A 216 -8.07 -18.47 6.90
CA LYS A 216 -9.29 -19.26 6.71
C LYS A 216 -10.43 -18.57 7.45
N VAL A 217 -11.46 -18.20 6.72
CA VAL A 217 -12.70 -17.60 7.23
C VAL A 217 -13.78 -18.67 7.22
N THR A 218 -14.42 -18.90 8.37
CA THR A 218 -15.48 -19.90 8.52
C THR A 218 -16.76 -19.26 9.05
N ASP A 219 -17.90 -19.59 8.49
CA ASP A 219 -19.21 -19.13 8.94
C ASP A 219 -19.87 -20.07 9.98
N THR A 220 -21.01 -19.65 10.51
CA THR A 220 -21.76 -20.42 11.53
C THR A 220 -22.36 -21.73 11.00
N ARG A 221 -22.41 -21.94 9.68
CA ARG A 221 -22.87 -23.18 9.03
C ARG A 221 -21.73 -24.17 8.78
N GLY A 222 -20.47 -23.73 9.01
CA GLY A 222 -19.27 -24.54 8.75
C GLY A 222 -18.66 -24.35 7.35
N GLU A 223 -19.27 -23.50 6.52
CA GLU A 223 -18.69 -23.14 5.21
C GLU A 223 -17.44 -22.30 5.42
N SER A 224 -16.41 -22.54 4.62
CA SER A 224 -15.13 -21.84 4.78
C SER A 224 -14.50 -21.43 3.46
N VAL A 225 -13.75 -20.32 3.50
CA VAL A 225 -12.99 -19.76 2.38
C VAL A 225 -11.60 -19.40 2.86
N THR A 226 -10.58 -19.77 2.09
CA THR A 226 -9.19 -19.33 2.32
C THR A 226 -8.86 -18.20 1.34
N LEU A 227 -8.27 -17.12 1.87
CA LEU A 227 -7.90 -15.95 1.08
C LEU A 227 -6.65 -15.30 1.68
N SER A 228 -6.04 -14.32 0.99
CA SER A 228 -4.91 -13.59 1.57
C SER A 228 -5.37 -12.69 2.72
N ALA A 229 -4.49 -12.48 3.70
CA ALA A 229 -4.74 -11.54 4.79
C ALA A 229 -4.99 -10.11 4.26
N GLU A 230 -4.36 -9.74 3.14
CA GLU A 230 -4.59 -8.46 2.46
C GLU A 230 -5.99 -8.37 1.88
N GLN A 231 -6.49 -9.43 1.22
CA GLN A 231 -7.87 -9.47 0.74
C GLN A 231 -8.87 -9.38 1.90
N LEU A 232 -8.60 -10.07 3.03
CA LEU A 232 -9.46 -9.95 4.21
C LEU A 232 -9.45 -8.52 4.78
N ARG A 233 -8.29 -7.85 4.85
CA ARG A 233 -8.17 -6.45 5.27
C ARG A 233 -9.03 -5.53 4.39
N ILE A 234 -8.93 -5.66 3.08
CA ILE A 234 -9.71 -4.87 2.12
C ILE A 234 -11.21 -5.16 2.29
N ALA A 235 -11.59 -6.44 2.37
CA ALA A 235 -12.98 -6.86 2.53
C ALA A 235 -13.60 -6.40 3.87
N ALA A 236 -12.82 -6.45 4.96
CA ALA A 236 -13.24 -5.97 6.27
C ALA A 236 -13.50 -4.45 6.30
N ASN A 237 -12.79 -3.70 5.47
CA ASN A 237 -12.93 -2.25 5.35
C ASN A 237 -13.87 -1.83 4.22
N TYR A 238 -14.43 -2.78 3.47
CA TYR A 238 -15.25 -2.49 2.29
C TYR A 238 -16.56 -1.78 2.67
N PRO A 239 -16.98 -0.72 1.92
CA PRO A 239 -18.28 -0.10 2.12
C PRO A 239 -19.40 -1.11 1.81
N ALA A 240 -20.41 -1.15 2.65
CA ALA A 240 -21.57 -2.01 2.43
C ALA A 240 -22.87 -1.20 2.62
N SER A 241 -23.83 -1.44 1.74
CA SER A 241 -25.13 -0.75 1.79
C SER A 241 -25.80 -0.91 3.16
N GLY A 242 -26.31 0.17 3.71
CA GLY A 242 -26.95 0.20 5.03
C GLY A 242 -26.00 0.21 6.22
N LEU A 243 -24.67 0.22 6.00
CA LEU A 243 -23.69 0.39 7.05
C LEU A 243 -22.99 1.75 6.96
N PRO A 244 -22.66 2.36 8.12
CA PRO A 244 -21.95 3.64 8.14
C PRO A 244 -20.55 3.50 7.52
N GLU A 245 -20.00 4.60 7.02
CA GLU A 245 -18.59 4.67 6.69
C GLU A 245 -17.71 4.41 7.92
N LEU A 246 -16.57 3.78 7.68
CA LEU A 246 -15.61 3.52 8.75
C LEU A 246 -14.73 4.75 8.96
N SER A 247 -14.71 5.24 10.19
CA SER A 247 -13.68 6.18 10.60
C SER A 247 -12.28 5.55 10.48
N SER A 248 -11.25 6.37 10.39
CA SER A 248 -9.86 5.90 10.31
C SER A 248 -9.51 4.90 11.42
N VAL A 249 -9.89 5.20 12.67
CA VAL A 249 -9.62 4.35 13.84
C VAL A 249 -10.40 3.04 13.87
N ALA A 250 -11.47 2.92 13.08
CA ALA A 250 -12.29 1.71 13.01
C ALA A 250 -11.85 0.76 11.88
N ARG A 251 -10.86 1.13 11.09
CA ARG A 251 -10.36 0.32 9.98
C ARG A 251 -9.36 -0.74 10.46
N VAL A 252 -9.33 -1.89 9.82
CA VAL A 252 -8.24 -2.86 9.92
C VAL A 252 -7.05 -2.27 9.17
N HIS A 253 -5.98 -1.90 9.90
CA HIS A 253 -4.94 -1.02 9.38
C HIS A 253 -3.93 -1.71 8.47
N SER A 254 -3.62 -2.97 8.75
CA SER A 254 -2.66 -3.76 7.96
C SER A 254 -3.16 -5.17 7.72
N ASN A 255 -2.43 -5.94 6.97
CA ASN A 255 -2.63 -7.38 6.81
C ASN A 255 -1.87 -8.22 7.86
N ASP A 256 -1.15 -7.60 8.80
CA ASP A 256 -0.52 -8.30 9.93
C ASP A 256 -1.41 -8.21 11.16
N PHE A 257 -2.23 -9.23 11.36
CA PHE A 257 -3.20 -9.27 12.43
C PHE A 257 -3.46 -10.68 12.96
N GLU A 258 -3.99 -10.73 14.19
CA GLU A 258 -4.73 -11.83 14.77
C GLU A 258 -6.21 -11.45 14.88
N VAL A 259 -7.10 -12.44 14.87
CA VAL A 259 -8.56 -12.19 14.94
C VAL A 259 -9.20 -13.07 15.99
N ARG A 260 -9.95 -12.46 16.90
CA ARG A 260 -10.83 -13.17 17.84
C ARG A 260 -12.28 -12.87 17.47
N VAL A 261 -12.98 -13.88 16.98
CA VAL A 261 -14.38 -13.76 16.61
C VAL A 261 -15.27 -14.14 17.80
N GLY A 262 -16.01 -13.15 18.31
CA GLY A 262 -17.06 -13.37 19.31
C GLY A 262 -18.44 -13.34 18.65
N ARG A 263 -19.47 -13.78 19.41
CA ARG A 263 -20.85 -13.79 18.93
C ARG A 263 -21.34 -12.40 18.50
N SER A 264 -21.05 -11.36 19.28
CA SER A 264 -21.48 -9.98 19.02
C SER A 264 -20.37 -9.10 18.48
N VAL A 265 -19.13 -9.30 18.92
CA VAL A 265 -17.96 -8.46 18.63
C VAL A 265 -16.80 -9.33 18.15
N THR A 266 -16.19 -8.92 17.06
CA THR A 266 -14.92 -9.44 16.53
C THR A 266 -13.83 -8.42 16.79
N VAL A 267 -12.70 -8.88 17.33
CA VAL A 267 -11.53 -8.03 17.64
C VAL A 267 -10.37 -8.44 16.75
N PHE A 268 -9.79 -7.48 16.08
CA PHE A 268 -8.51 -7.57 15.38
C PHE A 268 -7.45 -6.91 16.24
N THR A 269 -6.33 -7.57 16.44
CA THR A 269 -5.10 -7.01 17.00
C THR A 269 -3.99 -7.14 15.97
N GLY A 270 -3.22 -6.11 15.72
CA GLY A 270 -2.25 -6.18 14.66
C GLY A 270 -1.13 -5.13 14.74
N HIS A 271 -0.24 -5.17 13.74
CA HIS A 271 0.92 -4.31 13.65
C HIS A 271 1.02 -3.65 12.27
N GLY A 272 1.42 -2.38 12.27
CA GLY A 272 1.68 -1.64 11.05
C GLY A 272 0.45 -1.05 10.36
N HIS A 273 0.70 -0.31 9.28
CA HIS A 273 -0.33 0.32 8.45
C HIS A 273 0.02 0.16 6.97
N GLY A 274 -0.88 -0.48 6.21
CA GLY A 274 -0.70 -0.83 4.81
C GLY A 274 -0.21 -2.27 4.61
N HIS A 275 0.24 -2.55 3.40
CA HIS A 275 0.60 -3.90 2.96
C HIS A 275 1.98 -4.39 3.43
N GLY A 276 2.86 -3.48 3.87
CA GLY A 276 4.18 -3.83 4.39
C GLY A 276 5.23 -4.19 3.34
N VAL A 277 4.95 -4.01 2.06
CA VAL A 277 5.87 -4.31 0.95
C VAL A 277 6.64 -3.06 0.53
N GLY A 278 7.92 -3.23 0.19
CA GLY A 278 8.80 -2.15 -0.23
C GLY A 278 9.16 -1.19 0.90
N MET A 279 9.18 0.11 0.64
CA MET A 279 9.60 1.10 1.62
C MET A 279 8.56 1.31 2.72
N CYS A 280 9.01 1.26 3.97
CA CYS A 280 8.27 1.74 5.12
C CYS A 280 8.56 3.23 5.32
N GLN A 281 7.55 4.10 5.12
CA GLN A 281 7.71 5.56 5.21
C GLN A 281 8.22 6.00 6.59
N ASN A 282 7.69 5.43 7.67
CA ASN A 282 8.16 5.74 9.03
C ASN A 282 9.58 5.24 9.31
N CYS A 283 9.99 4.11 8.75
CA CYS A 283 11.39 3.68 8.86
C CYS A 283 12.32 4.60 8.04
N ALA A 284 11.91 5.03 6.85
CA ALA A 284 12.67 5.99 6.05
C ALA A 284 12.85 7.32 6.82
N GLN A 285 11.81 7.78 7.53
CA GLN A 285 11.90 8.97 8.39
C GLN A 285 12.91 8.75 9.53
N GLY A 286 12.83 7.65 10.24
CA GLY A 286 13.78 7.37 11.33
C GLY A 286 15.24 7.25 10.86
N MET A 287 15.46 6.71 9.66
CA MET A 287 16.78 6.68 9.03
C MET A 287 17.26 8.09 8.65
N ALA A 288 16.37 8.93 8.10
CA ALA A 288 16.69 10.33 7.79
C ALA A 288 17.04 11.13 9.06
N GLU A 289 16.28 10.96 10.14
CA GLU A 289 16.56 11.58 11.45
C GLU A 289 17.90 11.11 12.05
N ARG A 290 18.34 9.89 11.77
CA ARG A 290 19.66 9.38 12.12
C ARG A 290 20.78 10.02 11.29
N GLY A 291 20.46 10.65 10.16
CA GLY A 291 21.41 11.31 9.26
C GLY A 291 21.80 10.49 8.03
N ASP A 292 21.06 9.42 7.72
CA ASP A 292 21.28 8.64 6.49
C ASP A 292 20.91 9.48 5.26
N ASP A 293 21.72 9.40 4.21
CA ASP A 293 21.38 10.06 2.95
C ASP A 293 20.28 9.32 2.18
N TRP A 294 19.53 10.03 1.35
CA TRP A 294 18.40 9.49 0.65
C TRP A 294 18.72 8.29 -0.28
N ARG A 295 19.95 8.21 -0.82
CA ARG A 295 20.37 7.07 -1.65
C ARG A 295 20.65 5.84 -0.79
N ALA A 296 21.21 6.01 0.40
CA ALA A 296 21.40 4.94 1.37
C ALA A 296 20.05 4.36 1.82
N ILE A 297 19.08 5.25 2.11
CA ILE A 297 17.73 4.86 2.48
C ILE A 297 17.06 4.06 1.34
N LEU A 298 17.10 4.56 0.09
CA LEU A 298 16.55 3.83 -1.06
C LEU A 298 17.20 2.45 -1.22
N ARG A 299 18.53 2.34 -1.14
CA ARG A 299 19.23 1.05 -1.23
C ARG A 299 18.83 0.07 -0.13
N THR A 300 18.49 0.57 1.05
CA THR A 300 18.01 -0.28 2.15
C THR A 300 16.67 -0.91 1.82
N PHE A 301 15.73 -0.17 1.24
CA PHE A 301 14.40 -0.67 0.94
C PHE A 301 14.28 -1.36 -0.44
N TYR A 302 15.18 -1.03 -1.34
CA TYR A 302 15.17 -1.51 -2.72
C TYR A 302 16.58 -1.97 -3.16
N PRO A 303 17.14 -2.99 -2.49
CA PRO A 303 18.55 -3.39 -2.69
C PRO A 303 18.83 -3.92 -4.10
N GLU A 304 17.81 -4.39 -4.82
CA GLU A 304 17.95 -4.92 -6.18
C GLU A 304 17.78 -3.84 -7.28
N PHE A 305 17.51 -2.59 -6.88
CA PHE A 305 17.31 -1.50 -7.82
C PHE A 305 18.52 -0.58 -7.87
N GLU A 306 18.85 -0.18 -9.07
CA GLU A 306 19.81 0.89 -9.33
C GLU A 306 19.10 2.24 -9.30
N VAL A 307 19.72 3.20 -8.61
CA VAL A 307 19.22 4.59 -8.57
C VAL A 307 19.89 5.37 -9.69
N THR A 308 19.14 5.73 -10.72
CA THR A 308 19.65 6.38 -11.94
C THR A 308 18.85 7.63 -12.30
N ARG A 309 19.47 8.54 -13.04
CA ARG A 309 18.80 9.71 -13.63
C ARG A 309 18.51 9.45 -15.09
N ILE A 310 17.27 9.65 -15.53
CA ILE A 310 16.82 9.33 -16.90
C ILE A 310 16.59 10.56 -17.77
N TYR A 311 16.58 11.78 -17.20
CA TYR A 311 16.55 13.09 -17.90
C TYR A 311 17.12 14.23 -17.07
#